data_ffd68c5077a486a9ee414c3e5544c913
#
_entry.id   ffd68c5077a486a9ee414c3e5544c913
#
_cell.length_a   1.000
_cell.length_b   1.000
_cell.length_c   1.000
_cell.angle_alpha   90.00
_cell.angle_beta   90.00
_cell.angle_gamma   90.00
#
_symmetry.space_group_name_H-M   'P 1'
#
loop_
_entity.id
_entity.type
_entity.pdbx_description
1 polymer ?
#
loop_
_entity_poly.entity_id
_entity_poly.type
_entity_poly.pdbx_seq_one_letter_code
_entity_poly.pdbx_strand_id
1 'polypeptide(L)'
;AGEQVLLEIKGQHDPVDQLQFKEDSLLRIYSMTKPITSVTAMTLWEQGKFKLDDPVSKYIPAFVDTKVGVVQGGKLSRFDLVRPVTIRDLLSHTSGYSYSPAAGTPLG
;
A
#
# COMPACT_ATOMS: atom_id res chain seq x y z
N ALA A 1 32.80 5.57 -1.63
CA ALA A 1 31.65 4.70 -1.40
C ALA A 1 30.91 4.54 -2.74
N GLY A 2 30.48 3.32 -3.09
CA GLY A 2 29.75 3.06 -4.33
C GLY A 2 30.50 2.26 -5.39
N GLU A 3 31.66 1.69 -5.06
CA GLU A 3 32.32 0.75 -5.95
C GLU A 3 31.56 -0.58 -5.95
N GLN A 4 31.19 -1.08 -7.14
CA GLN A 4 30.57 -2.37 -7.29
C GLN A 4 31.62 -3.46 -7.18
N VAL A 5 31.55 -4.30 -6.14
CA VAL A 5 32.53 -5.35 -5.86
C VAL A 5 32.10 -6.72 -6.38
N LEU A 6 30.80 -6.93 -6.65
CA LEU A 6 30.23 -8.15 -7.20
C LEU A 6 28.92 -7.82 -7.93
N LEU A 7 28.74 -8.36 -9.13
CA LEU A 7 27.47 -8.46 -9.83
C LEU A 7 27.34 -9.86 -10.43
N GLU A 8 26.31 -10.58 -10.03
CA GLU A 8 25.98 -11.88 -10.60
C GLU A 8 24.51 -11.90 -11.00
N ILE A 9 24.25 -12.17 -12.29
CA ILE A 9 22.91 -12.17 -12.86
C ILE A 9 22.61 -13.59 -13.35
N LYS A 10 21.54 -14.20 -12.80
CA LYS A 10 21.14 -15.57 -13.14
C LYS A 10 19.63 -15.65 -13.39
N GLY A 11 19.25 -16.61 -14.23
CA GLY A 11 17.86 -16.95 -14.52
C GLY A 11 17.27 -16.19 -15.69
N GLN A 12 15.99 -16.44 -15.93
CA GLN A 12 15.21 -15.86 -17.02
C GLN A 12 14.12 -14.99 -16.44
N HIS A 13 13.95 -13.77 -16.97
CA HIS A 13 12.87 -12.90 -16.56
C HIS A 13 11.55 -13.21 -17.30
N ASP A 14 11.64 -13.87 -18.46
CA ASP A 14 10.51 -14.47 -19.15
C ASP A 14 10.83 -15.91 -19.53
N PRO A 15 10.24 -16.91 -18.87
CA PRO A 15 10.49 -18.32 -19.17
C PRO A 15 9.84 -18.78 -20.47
N VAL A 16 8.82 -18.07 -20.99
CA VAL A 16 8.14 -18.41 -22.25
C VAL A 16 9.01 -18.00 -23.43
N ASP A 17 9.49 -16.75 -23.41
CA ASP A 17 10.35 -16.21 -24.46
C ASP A 17 11.84 -16.48 -24.19
N GLN A 18 12.17 -17.19 -23.11
CA GLN A 18 13.54 -17.52 -22.68
C GLN A 18 14.46 -16.29 -22.53
N LEU A 19 13.86 -15.13 -22.22
CA LEU A 19 14.62 -13.90 -22.04
C LEU A 19 15.45 -13.94 -20.76
N GLN A 20 16.75 -13.79 -20.91
CA GLN A 20 17.67 -13.76 -19.77
C GLN A 20 17.56 -12.44 -19.02
N PHE A 21 17.74 -12.48 -17.69
CA PHE A 21 17.96 -11.26 -16.92
C PHE A 21 19.21 -10.53 -17.38
N LYS A 22 19.14 -9.21 -17.37
CA LYS A 22 20.24 -8.29 -17.63
C LYS A 22 20.37 -7.32 -16.45
N GLU A 23 21.47 -6.58 -16.40
CA GLU A 23 21.71 -5.60 -15.35
C GLU A 23 20.62 -4.50 -15.27
N ASP A 24 20.07 -4.14 -16.43
CA ASP A 24 19.02 -3.14 -16.59
C ASP A 24 17.59 -3.72 -16.63
N SER A 25 17.42 -5.02 -16.32
CA SER A 25 16.08 -5.62 -16.27
C SER A 25 15.21 -5.00 -15.19
N LEU A 26 13.98 -4.62 -15.58
CA LEU A 26 13.00 -4.04 -14.65
C LEU A 26 12.26 -5.14 -13.88
N LEU A 27 12.22 -5.01 -12.58
CA LEU A 27 11.55 -5.94 -11.68
C LEU A 27 10.41 -5.26 -10.93
N ARG A 28 9.28 -5.97 -10.78
CA ARG A 28 8.19 -5.54 -9.91
C ARG A 28 8.57 -5.85 -8.46
N ILE A 29 8.66 -4.83 -7.63
CA ILE A 29 9.05 -4.99 -6.22
C ILE A 29 7.86 -5.18 -5.28
N TYR A 30 6.63 -5.17 -5.80
CA TYR A 30 5.39 -5.40 -5.05
C TYR A 30 5.34 -4.64 -3.72
N SER A 31 5.19 -5.32 -2.59
CA SER A 31 5.07 -4.71 -1.27
C SER A 31 6.30 -3.93 -0.80
N MET A 32 7.47 -4.15 -1.38
CA MET A 32 8.67 -3.33 -1.12
C MET A 32 8.49 -1.88 -1.61
N THR A 33 7.47 -1.60 -2.42
CA THR A 33 7.06 -0.24 -2.78
C THR A 33 6.58 0.57 -1.57
N LYS A 34 6.00 -0.08 -0.54
CA LYS A 34 5.44 0.61 0.63
C LYS A 34 6.47 1.43 1.42
N PRO A 35 7.64 0.89 1.80
CA PRO A 35 8.68 1.68 2.45
C PRO A 35 9.11 2.89 1.63
N ILE A 36 9.27 2.73 0.31
CA ILE A 36 9.67 3.82 -0.59
C ILE A 36 8.60 4.91 -0.60
N THR A 37 7.32 4.53 -0.74
CA THR A 37 6.19 5.46 -0.69
C THR A 37 6.11 6.16 0.67
N SER A 38 6.30 5.42 1.78
CA SER A 38 6.28 6.00 3.13
C SER A 38 7.40 7.02 3.34
N VAL A 39 8.62 6.71 2.91
CA VAL A 39 9.75 7.66 2.99
C VAL A 39 9.45 8.91 2.15
N THR A 40 8.94 8.74 0.94
CA THR A 40 8.52 9.87 0.09
C THR A 40 7.44 10.72 0.77
N ALA A 41 6.44 10.10 1.40
CA ALA A 41 5.44 10.82 2.18
C ALA A 41 6.08 11.59 3.35
N MET A 42 7.04 10.99 4.06
CA MET A 42 7.71 11.65 5.19
C MET A 42 8.52 12.88 4.76
N THR A 43 9.07 12.93 3.54
CA THR A 43 9.71 14.15 3.03
C THR A 43 8.72 15.32 2.86
N LEU A 44 7.46 15.01 2.50
CA LEU A 44 6.40 16.01 2.42
C LEU A 44 5.92 16.44 3.83
N TRP A 45 5.90 15.51 4.78
CA TRP A 45 5.58 15.80 6.17
C TRP A 45 6.63 16.75 6.79
N GLU A 46 7.92 16.52 6.58
CA GLU A 46 9.01 17.42 7.01
C GLU A 46 8.86 18.83 6.43
N GLN A 47 8.31 18.95 5.22
CA GLN A 47 7.98 20.24 4.59
C GLN A 47 6.67 20.86 5.11
N GLY A 48 6.00 20.23 6.08
CA GLY A 48 4.73 20.72 6.64
C GLY A 48 3.53 20.65 5.69
N LYS A 49 3.60 19.83 4.61
CA LYS A 49 2.52 19.71 3.62
C LYS A 49 1.29 18.98 4.16
N PHE A 50 1.46 18.13 5.17
CA PHE A 50 0.39 17.46 5.86
C PHE A 50 0.78 17.12 7.31
N LYS A 51 -0.21 16.76 8.13
CA LYS A 51 -0.02 16.23 9.47
C LYS A 51 -0.36 14.74 9.50
N LEU A 52 0.32 13.97 10.34
CA LEU A 52 0.05 12.53 10.48
C LEU A 52 -1.38 12.24 10.93
N ASP A 53 -1.97 13.14 11.73
CA ASP A 53 -3.32 13.00 12.26
C ASP A 53 -4.39 13.65 11.36
N ASP A 54 -4.01 14.17 10.19
CA ASP A 54 -4.98 14.61 9.20
C ASP A 54 -5.81 13.43 8.70
N PRO A 55 -7.14 13.59 8.54
CA PRO A 55 -7.99 12.56 7.97
C PRO A 55 -7.66 12.34 6.49
N VAL A 56 -7.67 11.08 6.06
CA VAL A 56 -7.45 10.71 4.65
C VAL A 56 -8.43 11.44 3.72
N SER A 57 -9.68 11.62 4.16
CA SER A 57 -10.72 12.32 3.41
C SER A 57 -10.41 13.80 3.12
N LYS A 58 -9.49 14.42 3.85
CA LYS A 58 -8.99 15.77 3.55
C LYS A 58 -8.29 15.85 2.19
N TYR A 59 -7.62 14.77 1.80
CA TYR A 59 -6.85 14.68 0.56
C TYR A 59 -7.57 13.90 -0.53
N ILE A 60 -8.39 12.92 -0.11
CA ILE A 60 -9.15 12.06 -1.00
C ILE A 60 -10.62 12.06 -0.52
N PRO A 61 -11.46 12.99 -1.03
CA PRO A 61 -12.84 13.17 -0.56
C PRO A 61 -13.71 11.91 -0.61
N ALA A 62 -13.42 10.98 -1.51
CA ALA A 62 -14.15 9.71 -1.62
C ALA A 62 -14.12 8.87 -0.33
N PHE A 63 -13.19 9.15 0.59
CA PHE A 63 -13.09 8.43 1.88
C PHE A 63 -13.94 9.05 3.00
N VAL A 64 -14.71 10.10 2.72
CA VAL A 64 -15.54 10.78 3.75
C VAL A 64 -16.63 9.86 4.30
N ASP A 65 -17.26 9.05 3.44
CA ASP A 65 -18.37 8.15 3.78
C ASP A 65 -17.92 6.69 4.05
N THR A 66 -16.65 6.50 4.42
CA THR A 66 -16.14 5.18 4.75
C THR A 66 -16.89 4.56 5.93
N LYS A 67 -17.26 3.28 5.81
CA LYS A 67 -17.97 2.52 6.84
C LYS A 67 -17.13 1.33 7.32
N VAL A 68 -17.37 0.89 8.55
CA VAL A 68 -16.80 -0.37 9.06
C VAL A 68 -17.73 -1.52 8.69
N GLY A 69 -17.19 -2.52 7.99
CA GLY A 69 -17.90 -3.77 7.72
C GLY A 69 -17.67 -4.78 8.85
N VAL A 70 -18.74 -5.33 9.41
CA VAL A 70 -18.69 -6.41 10.40
C VAL A 70 -19.48 -7.59 9.89
N VAL A 71 -18.85 -8.77 9.84
CA VAL A 71 -19.51 -10.02 9.44
C VAL A 71 -19.87 -10.83 10.66
N GLN A 72 -21.17 -11.06 10.88
CA GLN A 72 -21.70 -11.92 11.93
C GLN A 72 -22.70 -12.90 11.33
N GLY A 73 -22.51 -14.21 11.58
CA GLY A 73 -23.40 -15.25 11.05
C GLY A 73 -23.52 -15.24 9.52
N GLY A 74 -22.46 -14.89 8.81
CA GLY A 74 -22.44 -14.79 7.33
C GLY A 74 -23.15 -13.54 6.76
N LYS A 75 -23.63 -12.63 7.60
CA LYS A 75 -24.29 -11.39 7.18
C LYS A 75 -23.36 -10.19 7.41
N LEU A 76 -23.18 -9.38 6.37
CA LEU A 76 -22.42 -8.13 6.46
C LEU A 76 -23.31 -7.01 6.99
N SER A 77 -22.87 -6.38 8.07
CA SER A 77 -23.43 -5.13 8.58
C SER A 77 -22.42 -4.01 8.43
N ARG A 78 -22.89 -2.77 8.19
CA ARG A 78 -22.04 -1.59 8.02
C ARG A 78 -22.34 -0.58 9.10
N PHE A 79 -21.30 -0.05 9.71
CA PHE A 79 -21.38 0.92 10.80
C PHE A 79 -20.57 2.17 10.46
N ASP A 80 -20.94 3.30 11.05
CA ASP A 80 -20.14 4.49 10.95
C ASP A 80 -18.80 4.34 11.66
N LEU A 81 -17.78 5.04 11.16
CA LEU A 81 -16.50 5.11 11.86
C LEU A 81 -16.64 5.88 13.16
N VAL A 82 -16.02 5.41 14.23
CA VAL A 82 -15.91 6.15 15.50
C VAL A 82 -15.09 7.43 15.32
N ARG A 83 -14.10 7.40 14.43
CA ARG A 83 -13.30 8.55 14.01
C ARG A 83 -12.86 8.37 12.55
N PRO A 84 -12.54 9.47 11.84
CA PRO A 84 -11.95 9.34 10.51
C PRO A 84 -10.63 8.58 10.52
N VAL A 85 -10.35 7.83 9.45
CA VAL A 85 -9.04 7.22 9.23
C VAL A 85 -8.02 8.32 8.93
N THR A 86 -6.87 8.26 9.57
CA THR A 86 -5.80 9.25 9.44
C THR A 86 -4.65 8.75 8.55
N ILE A 87 -3.78 9.68 8.13
CA ILE A 87 -2.54 9.33 7.43
C ILE A 87 -1.66 8.42 8.30
N ARG A 88 -1.62 8.66 9.63
CA ARG A 88 -0.92 7.79 10.59
C ARG A 88 -1.42 6.35 10.52
N ASP A 89 -2.74 6.15 10.48
CA ASP A 89 -3.33 4.81 10.39
C ASP A 89 -2.91 4.07 9.10
N LEU A 90 -2.77 4.78 7.98
CA LEU A 90 -2.26 4.20 6.74
C LEU A 90 -0.79 3.76 6.88
N LEU A 91 0.06 4.63 7.40
CA LEU A 91 1.50 4.38 7.53
C LEU A 91 1.81 3.27 8.54
N SER A 92 0.97 3.10 9.56
CA SER A 92 1.14 2.06 10.60
C SER A 92 0.35 0.77 10.32
N HIS A 93 -0.33 0.66 9.17
CA HIS A 93 -1.20 -0.48 8.80
C HIS A 93 -2.35 -0.74 9.79
N THR A 94 -2.88 0.31 10.43
CA THR A 94 -4.00 0.22 11.38
C THR A 94 -5.29 0.85 10.84
N SER A 95 -5.33 1.19 9.55
CA SER A 95 -6.47 1.84 8.91
C SER A 95 -7.71 0.96 8.76
N GLY A 96 -7.57 -0.36 8.82
CA GLY A 96 -8.64 -1.31 8.53
C GLY A 96 -8.96 -1.48 7.05
N TYR A 97 -8.31 -0.74 6.15
CA TYR A 97 -8.46 -0.97 4.71
C TYR A 97 -7.82 -2.29 4.30
N SER A 98 -8.55 -3.02 3.47
CA SER A 98 -8.10 -4.29 2.90
C SER A 98 -7.88 -4.15 1.40
N TYR A 99 -7.21 -5.13 0.82
CA TYR A 99 -7.23 -5.28 -0.63
C TYR A 99 -8.65 -5.53 -1.11
N SER A 100 -8.90 -5.18 -2.40
CA SER A 100 -10.16 -5.56 -3.04
C SER A 100 -10.50 -7.00 -2.71
N PRO A 101 -11.74 -7.29 -2.36
CA PRO A 101 -12.10 -8.60 -1.87
C PRO A 101 -11.71 -9.66 -2.90
N ALA A 102 -10.88 -10.60 -2.46
CA ALA A 102 -10.74 -11.84 -3.17
C ALA A 102 -12.15 -12.45 -3.29
N ALA A 103 -12.52 -12.91 -4.46
CA ALA A 103 -13.80 -13.56 -4.68
C ALA A 103 -14.08 -14.59 -3.57
N GLY A 104 -15.15 -14.39 -2.81
CA GLY A 104 -15.51 -15.23 -1.67
C GLY A 104 -15.33 -14.61 -0.28
N THR A 105 -14.84 -13.39 -0.15
CA THR A 105 -14.91 -12.69 1.14
C THR A 105 -16.19 -11.86 1.25
N PRO A 106 -16.86 -11.85 2.44
CA PRO A 106 -18.10 -11.09 2.64
C PRO A 106 -17.94 -9.56 2.52
N LEU A 107 -16.72 -9.08 2.41
CA LEU A 107 -16.38 -7.66 2.26
C LEU A 107 -16.15 -7.26 0.81
N GLY A 108 -16.48 -8.17 -0.13
CA GLY A 108 -16.43 -8.00 -1.56
C GLY A 108 -17.60 -7.31 -2.16
#